data_e43ad89c3032dc9eff6748ab8f142e1d
#
_entry.id   e43ad89c3032dc9eff6748ab8f142e1d
#
_cell.length_a   1.000
_cell.length_b   1.000
_cell.length_c   1.000
_cell.angle_alpha   90.00
_cell.angle_beta   90.00
_cell.angle_gamma   90.00
#
_symmetry.space_group_name_H-M   'P 1'
#
loop_
_entity.id
_entity.type
_entity.pdbx_description
1 polymer ?
#
loop_
_entity_poly.entity_id
_entity_poly.type
_entity_poly.pdbx_seq_one_letter_code
_entity_poly.pdbx_strand_id
1 'polypeptide(L)'
;MTTRQWVALLAGTVLALFAGVSVGAVDIEWHGVAGALSAAPTGEAALVRYLRMPRVLLAFLVGGALSVAGASLQALVRNPLADPYLVGLSGGAGLGAVLAIALHLGGPWAVPLAAFAGALAAVAVVYRLSVVAGRRLDPHILLLGGVVVGAFAGSLMSAVITLASATELRSAMLWLLGGFGMASWPAVAIFASYALLRWLIRLPGEFI
;
A
#
# COMPACT_ATOMS: atom_id res chain seq x y z
N MET A 1 -18.24 -16.88 -11.56
CA MET A 1 -18.57 -15.57 -12.18
C MET A 1 -18.96 -15.80 -13.63
N THR A 2 -19.99 -15.10 -14.13
CA THR A 2 -20.43 -15.17 -15.52
C THR A 2 -19.52 -14.31 -16.42
N THR A 3 -19.48 -14.62 -17.72
CA THR A 3 -18.73 -13.80 -18.71
C THR A 3 -19.13 -12.31 -18.65
N ARG A 4 -20.42 -12.02 -18.41
CA ARG A 4 -20.91 -10.63 -18.25
C ARG A 4 -20.26 -9.91 -17.05
N GLN A 5 -20.06 -10.60 -15.93
CA GLN A 5 -19.42 -10.03 -14.75
C GLN A 5 -17.94 -9.73 -15.01
N TRP A 6 -17.23 -10.60 -15.72
CA TRP A 6 -15.83 -10.35 -16.11
C TRP A 6 -15.71 -9.14 -17.04
N VAL A 7 -16.60 -9.05 -18.06
CA VAL A 7 -16.62 -7.91 -18.96
C VAL A 7 -16.93 -6.61 -18.21
N ALA A 8 -17.90 -6.61 -17.30
CA ALA A 8 -18.24 -5.43 -16.51
C ALA A 8 -17.08 -4.99 -15.60
N LEU A 9 -16.36 -5.92 -14.96
CA LEU A 9 -15.19 -5.62 -14.15
C LEU A 9 -14.04 -5.03 -14.98
N LEU A 10 -13.74 -5.62 -16.12
CA LEU A 10 -12.70 -5.11 -17.02
C LEU A 10 -13.07 -3.72 -17.56
N ALA A 11 -14.30 -3.53 -18.01
CA ALA A 11 -14.76 -2.23 -18.47
C ALA A 11 -14.72 -1.18 -17.36
N GLY A 12 -15.18 -1.51 -16.15
CA GLY A 12 -15.10 -0.63 -14.98
C GLY A 12 -13.66 -0.26 -14.63
N THR A 13 -12.74 -1.22 -14.67
CA THR A 13 -11.31 -0.97 -14.43
C THR A 13 -10.73 -0.02 -15.47
N VAL A 14 -10.98 -0.26 -16.75
CA VAL A 14 -10.49 0.61 -17.83
C VAL A 14 -11.06 2.02 -17.70
N LEU A 15 -12.35 2.15 -17.42
CA LEU A 15 -13.00 3.44 -17.20
C LEU A 15 -12.41 4.17 -15.99
N ALA A 16 -12.16 3.47 -14.88
CA ALA A 16 -11.57 4.07 -13.69
C ALA A 16 -10.13 4.56 -13.94
N LEU A 17 -9.32 3.78 -14.66
CA LEU A 17 -7.97 4.19 -15.05
C LEU A 17 -7.99 5.40 -15.96
N PHE A 18 -8.87 5.41 -16.97
CA PHE A 18 -9.04 6.54 -17.88
C PHE A 18 -9.51 7.79 -17.14
N ALA A 19 -10.51 7.68 -16.29
CA ALA A 19 -11.00 8.79 -15.48
C ALA A 19 -9.90 9.34 -14.55
N GLY A 20 -9.11 8.46 -13.90
CA GLY A 20 -8.02 8.87 -13.03
C GLY A 20 -6.90 9.62 -13.74
N VAL A 21 -6.67 9.33 -15.03
CA VAL A 21 -5.70 10.07 -15.86
C VAL A 21 -6.29 11.39 -16.36
N SER A 22 -7.57 11.40 -16.73
CA SER A 22 -8.24 12.56 -17.35
C SER A 22 -8.65 13.62 -16.32
N VAL A 23 -9.16 13.21 -15.15
CA VAL A 23 -9.68 14.12 -14.11
C VAL A 23 -8.59 14.45 -13.10
N GLY A 24 -8.47 15.73 -12.74
CA GLY A 24 -7.49 16.20 -11.75
C GLY A 24 -7.61 17.68 -11.47
N ALA A 25 -6.74 18.20 -10.58
CA ALA A 25 -6.74 19.61 -10.14
C ALA A 25 -6.49 20.62 -11.27
N VAL A 26 -5.92 20.18 -12.37
CA VAL A 26 -5.72 20.99 -13.59
C VAL A 26 -6.59 20.36 -14.68
N ASP A 27 -7.43 21.16 -15.30
CA ASP A 27 -8.22 20.73 -16.45
C ASP A 27 -7.28 20.51 -17.63
N ILE A 28 -7.33 19.33 -18.21
CA ILE A 28 -6.48 18.92 -19.32
C ILE A 28 -7.43 18.48 -20.45
N GLU A 29 -7.25 19.11 -21.60
CA GLU A 29 -7.99 18.72 -22.78
C GLU A 29 -7.63 17.31 -23.23
N TRP A 30 -8.55 16.62 -23.92
CA TRP A 30 -8.32 15.27 -24.42
C TRP A 30 -7.08 15.14 -25.31
N HIS A 31 -6.68 16.21 -26.00
CA HIS A 31 -5.44 16.29 -26.79
C HIS A 31 -4.18 16.15 -25.92
N GLY A 32 -4.21 16.73 -24.69
CA GLY A 32 -3.12 16.58 -23.72
C GLY A 32 -3.00 15.12 -23.24
N VAL A 33 -4.13 14.45 -23.01
CA VAL A 33 -4.14 13.03 -22.65
C VAL A 33 -3.59 12.16 -23.79
N ALA A 34 -4.02 12.39 -25.01
CA ALA A 34 -3.52 11.68 -26.19
C ALA A 34 -2.04 11.98 -26.45
N GLY A 35 -1.62 13.23 -26.29
CA GLY A 35 -0.25 13.68 -26.46
C GLY A 35 0.74 13.07 -25.44
N ALA A 36 0.25 12.57 -24.30
CA ALA A 36 1.09 11.88 -23.33
C ALA A 36 1.78 10.62 -23.87
N LEU A 37 1.26 10.03 -24.93
CA LEU A 37 1.85 8.88 -25.62
C LEU A 37 2.91 9.27 -26.67
N SER A 38 3.11 10.57 -26.95
CA SER A 38 4.13 11.04 -27.89
C SER A 38 5.54 10.77 -27.37
N ALA A 39 6.53 10.78 -28.28
CA ALA A 39 7.93 10.54 -27.92
C ALA A 39 8.51 11.62 -26.98
N ALA A 40 8.06 12.88 -27.15
CA ALA A 40 8.52 14.04 -26.36
C ALA A 40 7.29 14.88 -25.92
N PRO A 41 6.55 14.47 -24.89
CA PRO A 41 5.41 15.21 -24.43
C PRO A 41 5.84 16.52 -23.76
N THR A 42 5.12 17.61 -24.07
CA THR A 42 5.34 18.95 -23.51
C THR A 42 4.05 19.48 -22.92
N GLY A 43 4.12 20.50 -22.07
CA GLY A 43 2.95 21.13 -21.46
C GLY A 43 2.04 20.16 -20.73
N GLU A 44 0.75 20.12 -21.08
CA GLU A 44 -0.26 19.27 -20.46
C GLU A 44 0.02 17.78 -20.64
N ALA A 45 0.52 17.38 -21.80
CA ALA A 45 0.89 16.00 -22.09
C ALA A 45 2.02 15.49 -21.15
N ALA A 46 2.96 16.35 -20.81
CA ALA A 46 4.02 16.04 -19.84
C ALA A 46 3.45 15.86 -18.41
N LEU A 47 2.49 16.70 -18.00
CA LEU A 47 1.79 16.53 -16.71
C LEU A 47 1.07 15.19 -16.64
N VAL A 48 0.39 14.79 -17.70
CA VAL A 48 -0.28 13.48 -17.76
C VAL A 48 0.75 12.36 -17.64
N ARG A 49 1.79 12.36 -18.48
CA ARG A 49 2.76 11.27 -18.54
C ARG A 49 3.61 11.12 -17.29
N TYR A 50 4.08 12.24 -16.72
CA TYR A 50 5.06 12.18 -15.62
C TYR A 50 4.45 12.31 -14.22
N LEU A 51 3.21 12.80 -14.10
CA LEU A 51 2.55 12.92 -12.81
C LEU A 51 1.29 12.05 -12.69
N ARG A 52 0.34 12.14 -13.64
CA ARG A 52 -0.93 11.44 -13.49
C ARG A 52 -0.82 9.93 -13.78
N MET A 53 -0.21 9.55 -14.89
CA MET A 53 -0.07 8.14 -15.24
C MET A 53 0.65 7.30 -14.19
N PRO A 54 1.84 7.68 -13.67
CA PRO A 54 2.49 6.92 -12.63
C PRO A 54 1.65 6.79 -11.36
N ARG A 55 0.93 7.85 -11.01
CA ARG A 55 0.06 7.88 -9.82
C ARG A 55 -1.11 6.91 -9.95
N VAL A 56 -1.81 6.95 -11.08
CA VAL A 56 -2.95 6.08 -11.36
C VAL A 56 -2.52 4.61 -11.44
N LEU A 57 -1.41 4.34 -12.15
CA LEU A 57 -0.87 2.99 -12.26
C LEU A 57 -0.40 2.44 -10.91
N LEU A 58 0.28 3.25 -10.11
CA LEU A 58 0.71 2.83 -8.78
C LEU A 58 -0.48 2.56 -7.87
N ALA A 59 -1.52 3.41 -7.90
CA ALA A 59 -2.75 3.19 -7.16
C ALA A 59 -3.44 1.89 -7.55
N PHE A 60 -3.50 1.60 -8.84
CA PHE A 60 -4.05 0.34 -9.37
C PHE A 60 -3.26 -0.89 -8.89
N LEU A 61 -1.93 -0.83 -8.97
CA LEU A 61 -1.06 -1.92 -8.54
C LEU A 61 -1.15 -2.17 -7.02
N VAL A 62 -1.16 -1.10 -6.23
CA VAL A 62 -1.32 -1.17 -4.77
C VAL A 62 -2.68 -1.74 -4.40
N GLY A 63 -3.76 -1.27 -5.03
CA GLY A 63 -5.11 -1.81 -4.81
C GLY A 63 -5.22 -3.28 -5.16
N GLY A 64 -4.62 -3.70 -6.28
CA GLY A 64 -4.54 -5.10 -6.67
C GLY A 64 -3.77 -5.96 -5.66
N ALA A 65 -2.61 -5.47 -5.18
CA ALA A 65 -1.82 -6.17 -4.18
C ALA A 65 -2.56 -6.31 -2.84
N LEU A 66 -3.24 -5.25 -2.39
CA LEU A 66 -4.06 -5.28 -1.18
C LEU A 66 -5.23 -6.26 -1.31
N SER A 67 -5.87 -6.32 -2.48
CA SER A 67 -6.95 -7.28 -2.75
C SER A 67 -6.46 -8.74 -2.65
N VAL A 68 -5.29 -9.04 -3.22
CA VAL A 68 -4.68 -10.38 -3.11
C VAL A 68 -4.27 -10.69 -1.67
N ALA A 69 -3.68 -9.73 -0.96
CA ALA A 69 -3.30 -9.90 0.44
C ALA A 69 -4.54 -10.15 1.32
N GLY A 70 -5.61 -9.37 1.12
CA GLY A 70 -6.88 -9.56 1.82
C GLY A 70 -7.48 -10.93 1.58
N ALA A 71 -7.62 -11.34 0.33
CA ALA A 71 -8.15 -12.66 -0.03
C ALA A 71 -7.30 -13.81 0.57
N SER A 72 -5.97 -13.67 0.55
CA SER A 72 -5.06 -14.65 1.13
C SER A 72 -5.24 -14.77 2.65
N LEU A 73 -5.39 -13.64 3.34
CA LEU A 73 -5.61 -13.64 4.79
C LEU A 73 -6.99 -14.22 5.15
N GLN A 74 -8.05 -13.85 4.41
CA GLN A 74 -9.38 -14.42 4.59
C GLN A 74 -9.39 -15.94 4.44
N ALA A 75 -8.66 -16.46 3.45
CA ALA A 75 -8.50 -17.90 3.26
C ALA A 75 -7.72 -18.56 4.40
N LEU A 76 -6.62 -17.94 4.86
CA LEU A 76 -5.79 -18.44 5.95
C LEU A 76 -6.56 -18.51 7.27
N VAL A 77 -7.30 -17.46 7.60
CA VAL A 77 -8.07 -17.35 8.84
C VAL A 77 -9.44 -18.05 8.73
N ARG A 78 -9.85 -18.42 7.52
CA ARG A 78 -11.19 -18.97 7.20
C ARG A 78 -12.32 -18.05 7.69
N ASN A 79 -12.10 -16.74 7.57
CA ASN A 79 -13.07 -15.72 7.97
C ASN A 79 -13.12 -14.63 6.88
N PRO A 80 -14.28 -14.42 6.23
CA PRO A 80 -14.44 -13.40 5.19
C PRO A 80 -14.36 -11.95 5.72
N LEU A 81 -14.38 -11.75 7.04
CA LEU A 81 -14.24 -10.43 7.68
C LEU A 81 -12.78 -10.14 8.07
N ALA A 82 -11.85 -11.04 7.79
CA ALA A 82 -10.44 -10.80 8.10
C ALA A 82 -9.87 -9.71 7.20
N ASP A 83 -9.14 -8.77 7.82
CA ASP A 83 -8.51 -7.63 7.18
C ASP A 83 -6.99 -7.68 7.46
N PRO A 84 -6.12 -7.46 6.47
CA PRO A 84 -4.67 -7.37 6.66
C PRO A 84 -4.24 -6.37 7.74
N TYR A 85 -5.01 -5.31 7.97
CA TYR A 85 -4.73 -4.33 9.03
C TYR A 85 -4.85 -4.93 10.44
N LEU A 86 -5.70 -5.96 10.62
CA LEU A 86 -5.89 -6.62 11.92
C LEU A 86 -4.66 -7.40 12.41
N VAL A 87 -3.68 -7.66 11.55
CA VAL A 87 -2.43 -8.35 11.93
C VAL A 87 -1.40 -7.38 12.54
N GLY A 88 -1.79 -6.13 12.82
CA GLY A 88 -0.92 -5.12 13.44
C GLY A 88 0.06 -4.44 12.46
N LEU A 89 0.00 -4.78 11.17
CA LEU A 89 0.87 -4.24 10.12
C LEU A 89 0.83 -2.71 10.07
N SER A 90 -0.36 -2.12 10.08
CA SER A 90 -0.56 -0.68 9.95
C SER A 90 -0.01 0.08 11.17
N GLY A 91 -0.23 -0.44 12.39
CA GLY A 91 0.32 0.14 13.61
C GLY A 91 1.84 0.14 13.61
N GLY A 92 2.44 -1.01 13.26
CA GLY A 92 3.90 -1.14 13.14
C GLY A 92 4.48 -0.24 12.06
N ALA A 93 3.86 -0.18 10.87
CA ALA A 93 4.27 0.71 9.79
C ALA A 93 4.18 2.18 10.19
N GLY A 94 3.07 2.58 10.80
CA GLY A 94 2.86 3.95 11.29
C GLY A 94 3.90 4.35 12.33
N LEU A 95 4.16 3.50 13.31
CA LEU A 95 5.20 3.74 14.32
C LEU A 95 6.58 3.89 13.66
N GLY A 96 6.94 2.99 12.74
CA GLY A 96 8.22 3.06 12.03
C GLY A 96 8.38 4.35 11.24
N ALA A 97 7.33 4.77 10.50
CA ALA A 97 7.32 6.02 9.75
C ALA A 97 7.48 7.25 10.66
N VAL A 98 6.68 7.30 11.74
CA VAL A 98 6.69 8.43 12.68
C VAL A 98 8.04 8.53 13.39
N LEU A 99 8.63 7.41 13.77
CA LEU A 99 10.00 7.38 14.35
C LEU A 99 11.03 7.90 13.35
N ALA A 100 10.95 7.51 12.08
CA ALA A 100 11.88 7.99 11.06
C ALA A 100 11.77 9.52 10.85
N ILE A 101 10.56 10.05 10.90
CA ILE A 101 10.31 11.49 10.80
C ILE A 101 10.85 12.22 12.03
N ALA A 102 10.53 11.74 13.24
CA ALA A 102 10.95 12.35 14.50
C ALA A 102 12.48 12.28 14.72
N LEU A 103 13.13 11.23 14.22
CA LEU A 103 14.60 11.08 14.24
C LEU A 103 15.30 11.76 13.08
N HIS A 104 14.57 12.51 12.22
CA HIS A 104 15.10 13.21 11.05
C HIS A 104 15.94 12.31 10.12
N LEU A 105 15.53 11.05 9.94
CA LEU A 105 16.25 10.14 9.05
C LEU A 105 16.20 10.67 7.61
N GLY A 106 17.36 10.99 7.07
CA GLY A 106 17.49 11.61 5.75
C GLY A 106 17.24 10.64 4.58
N GLY A 107 16.89 11.23 3.42
CA GLY A 107 16.70 10.52 2.17
C GLY A 107 15.27 10.12 1.84
N PRO A 108 14.93 9.97 0.56
CA PRO A 108 13.58 9.73 0.07
C PRO A 108 13.03 8.35 0.47
N TRP A 109 13.90 7.40 0.79
CA TRP A 109 13.56 6.04 1.17
C TRP A 109 13.54 5.80 2.70
N ALA A 110 14.01 6.75 3.51
CA ALA A 110 14.14 6.56 4.95
C ALA A 110 12.79 6.22 5.61
N VAL A 111 11.76 7.03 5.37
CA VAL A 111 10.42 6.81 5.95
C VAL A 111 9.75 5.54 5.40
N PRO A 112 9.72 5.27 4.08
CA PRO A 112 9.18 4.02 3.55
C PRO A 112 9.87 2.76 4.08
N LEU A 113 11.20 2.75 4.17
CA LEU A 113 11.95 1.61 4.70
C LEU A 113 11.73 1.41 6.19
N ALA A 114 11.68 2.48 6.98
CA ALA A 114 11.37 2.41 8.40
C ALA A 114 9.93 1.92 8.63
N ALA A 115 8.96 2.37 7.84
CA ALA A 115 7.60 1.86 7.88
C ALA A 115 7.53 0.37 7.55
N PHE A 116 8.24 -0.06 6.51
CA PHE A 116 8.30 -1.48 6.14
C PHE A 116 8.96 -2.33 7.23
N ALA A 117 10.06 -1.87 7.81
CA ALA A 117 10.72 -2.53 8.94
C ALA A 117 9.80 -2.61 10.18
N GLY A 118 9.07 -1.54 10.48
CA GLY A 118 8.08 -1.51 11.56
C GLY A 118 6.92 -2.49 11.33
N ALA A 119 6.42 -2.58 10.10
CA ALA A 119 5.42 -3.57 9.72
C ALA A 119 5.92 -5.00 9.91
N LEU A 120 7.14 -5.31 9.44
CA LEU A 120 7.75 -6.63 9.62
C LEU A 120 7.98 -6.97 11.09
N ALA A 121 8.44 -6.01 11.89
CA ALA A 121 8.63 -6.18 13.32
C ALA A 121 7.30 -6.50 14.03
N ALA A 122 6.23 -5.77 13.71
CA ALA A 122 4.90 -6.05 14.26
C ALA A 122 4.42 -7.47 13.91
N VAL A 123 4.53 -7.88 12.65
CA VAL A 123 4.17 -9.23 12.21
C VAL A 123 5.02 -10.29 12.92
N ALA A 124 6.34 -10.06 13.06
CA ALA A 124 7.22 -10.99 13.74
C ALA A 124 6.84 -11.16 15.22
N VAL A 125 6.46 -10.07 15.90
CA VAL A 125 5.96 -10.11 17.28
C VAL A 125 4.65 -10.89 17.35
N VAL A 126 3.67 -10.58 16.50
CA VAL A 126 2.38 -11.28 16.47
C VAL A 126 2.56 -12.78 16.18
N TYR A 127 3.42 -13.11 15.22
CA TYR A 127 3.75 -14.51 14.92
C TYR A 127 4.35 -15.23 16.12
N ARG A 128 5.33 -14.62 16.79
CA ARG A 128 5.95 -15.17 17.99
C ARG A 128 4.94 -15.36 19.11
N LEU A 129 4.07 -14.38 19.36
CA LEU A 129 3.01 -14.49 20.37
C LEU A 129 2.05 -15.65 20.04
N SER A 130 1.66 -15.80 18.78
CA SER A 130 0.78 -16.89 18.34
C SER A 130 1.40 -18.27 18.54
N VAL A 131 2.68 -18.44 18.22
CA VAL A 131 3.40 -19.71 18.40
C VAL A 131 3.58 -20.06 19.88
N VAL A 132 3.95 -19.09 20.73
CA VAL A 132 4.19 -19.31 22.17
C VAL A 132 2.88 -19.64 22.89
N ALA A 133 1.78 -18.95 22.57
CA ALA A 133 0.49 -19.13 23.22
C ALA A 133 -0.22 -20.42 22.79
N GLY A 134 -0.09 -20.86 21.54
CA GLY A 134 -0.93 -21.93 20.98
C GLY A 134 -0.21 -23.22 20.61
N ARG A 135 1.10 -23.33 20.72
CA ARG A 135 1.92 -24.46 20.18
C ARG A 135 1.72 -24.73 18.67
N ARG A 136 0.73 -24.14 18.02
CA ARG A 136 0.44 -24.13 16.60
C ARG A 136 -0.05 -22.74 16.21
N LEU A 137 0.01 -22.39 14.92
CA LEU A 137 -0.56 -21.14 14.42
C LEU A 137 -2.09 -21.18 14.54
N ASP A 138 -2.62 -20.53 15.58
CA ASP A 138 -4.04 -20.36 15.78
C ASP A 138 -4.46 -19.01 15.17
N PRO A 139 -5.38 -19.02 14.18
CA PRO A 139 -5.85 -17.80 13.55
C PRO A 139 -6.48 -16.77 14.52
N HIS A 140 -7.14 -17.23 15.56
CA HIS A 140 -7.75 -16.33 16.56
C HIS A 140 -6.69 -15.63 17.41
N ILE A 141 -5.65 -16.36 17.82
CA ILE A 141 -4.52 -15.80 18.58
C ILE A 141 -3.73 -14.82 17.70
N LEU A 142 -3.58 -15.14 16.41
CA LEU A 142 -2.91 -14.28 15.45
C LEU A 142 -3.67 -12.94 15.28
N LEU A 143 -4.99 -12.98 15.12
CA LEU A 143 -5.81 -11.77 15.00
C LEU A 143 -5.82 -10.96 16.31
N LEU A 144 -6.04 -11.62 17.46
CA LEU A 144 -6.05 -10.94 18.75
C LEU A 144 -4.67 -10.33 19.06
N GLY A 145 -3.60 -11.08 18.82
CA GLY A 145 -2.23 -10.57 18.95
C GLY A 145 -1.96 -9.37 18.04
N GLY A 146 -2.50 -9.39 16.80
CA GLY A 146 -2.41 -8.28 15.86
C GLY A 146 -3.08 -7.02 16.38
N VAL A 147 -4.29 -7.15 16.95
CA VAL A 147 -5.01 -6.01 17.56
C VAL A 147 -4.22 -5.44 18.74
N VAL A 148 -3.70 -6.28 19.63
CA VAL A 148 -2.91 -5.85 20.80
C VAL A 148 -1.62 -5.15 20.37
N VAL A 149 -0.86 -5.76 19.44
CA VAL A 149 0.39 -5.18 18.94
C VAL A 149 0.12 -3.88 18.19
N GLY A 150 -0.94 -3.84 17.38
CA GLY A 150 -1.37 -2.63 16.66
C GLY A 150 -1.75 -1.49 17.62
N ALA A 151 -2.54 -1.78 18.65
CA ALA A 151 -2.90 -0.80 19.68
C ALA A 151 -1.68 -0.30 20.47
N PHE A 152 -0.76 -1.18 20.82
CA PHE A 152 0.48 -0.81 21.48
C PHE A 152 1.36 0.08 20.61
N ALA A 153 1.55 -0.29 19.34
CA ALA A 153 2.28 0.53 18.37
C ALA A 153 1.61 1.91 18.16
N GLY A 154 0.26 1.94 18.11
CA GLY A 154 -0.51 3.19 18.04
C GLY A 154 -0.31 4.08 19.27
N SER A 155 -0.25 3.51 20.47
CA SER A 155 0.02 4.25 21.70
C SER A 155 1.43 4.83 21.71
N LEU A 156 2.45 4.05 21.30
CA LEU A 156 3.82 4.54 21.15
C LEU A 156 3.92 5.64 20.10
N MET A 157 3.25 5.46 18.95
CA MET A 157 3.20 6.46 17.91
C MET A 157 2.58 7.77 18.43
N SER A 158 1.48 7.72 19.19
CA SER A 158 0.86 8.88 19.81
C SER A 158 1.80 9.58 20.80
N ALA A 159 2.57 8.82 21.60
CA ALA A 159 3.56 9.38 22.49
C ALA A 159 4.67 10.14 21.72
N VAL A 160 5.19 9.56 20.64
CA VAL A 160 6.20 10.21 19.79
C VAL A 160 5.64 11.49 19.15
N ILE A 161 4.42 11.45 18.62
CA ILE A 161 3.76 12.61 18.01
C ILE A 161 3.53 13.73 19.03
N THR A 162 3.23 13.39 20.28
CA THR A 162 3.03 14.39 21.37
C THR A 162 4.31 15.16 21.68
N LEU A 163 5.47 14.54 21.49
CA LEU A 163 6.79 15.16 21.71
C LEU A 163 7.36 15.82 20.46
N ALA A 164 6.70 15.65 19.31
CA ALA A 164 7.17 16.11 18.03
C ALA A 164 6.95 17.63 17.86
N SER A 165 7.80 18.27 17.05
CA SER A 165 7.60 19.64 16.61
C SER A 165 6.38 19.76 15.68
N ALA A 166 5.87 20.97 15.46
CA ALA A 166 4.75 21.21 14.56
C ALA A 166 5.02 20.73 13.11
N THR A 167 6.26 20.82 12.66
CA THR A 167 6.68 20.37 11.32
C THR A 167 6.67 18.86 11.21
N GLU A 168 7.18 18.17 12.22
CA GLU A 168 7.18 16.70 12.30
C GLU A 168 5.77 16.14 12.40
N LEU A 169 4.94 16.77 13.26
CA LEU A 169 3.53 16.42 13.38
C LEU A 169 2.81 16.51 12.03
N ARG A 170 2.99 17.63 11.31
CA ARG A 170 2.40 17.80 9.98
C ARG A 170 2.89 16.74 9.00
N SER A 171 4.18 16.45 8.97
CA SER A 171 4.78 15.43 8.10
C SER A 171 4.25 14.05 8.42
N ALA A 172 4.17 13.68 9.70
CA ALA A 172 3.62 12.43 10.17
C ALA A 172 2.13 12.27 9.79
N MET A 173 1.33 13.30 10.00
CA MET A 173 -0.10 13.28 9.61
C MET A 173 -0.29 13.12 8.11
N LEU A 174 0.47 13.87 7.28
CA LEU A 174 0.40 13.75 5.83
C LEU A 174 0.80 12.34 5.36
N TRP A 175 1.79 11.74 6.01
CA TRP A 175 2.21 10.37 5.70
C TRP A 175 1.15 9.34 6.10
N LEU A 176 0.56 9.47 7.31
CA LEU A 176 -0.48 8.56 7.82
C LEU A 176 -1.79 8.64 7.02
N LEU A 177 -2.13 9.80 6.50
CA LEU A 177 -3.28 9.96 5.58
C LEU A 177 -3.06 9.21 4.26
N GLY A 178 -1.82 8.89 3.94
CA GLY A 178 -1.44 8.22 2.71
C GLY A 178 -1.51 9.13 1.50
N GLY A 179 -1.06 8.61 0.38
CA GLY A 179 -1.14 9.32 -0.89
C GLY A 179 -0.11 8.84 -1.90
N PHE A 180 -0.37 9.16 -3.16
CA PHE A 180 0.51 8.84 -4.30
C PHE A 180 1.25 10.08 -4.81
N GLY A 181 1.48 11.10 -3.95
CA GLY A 181 2.12 12.36 -4.33
C GLY A 181 3.53 12.20 -4.89
N MET A 182 4.27 11.19 -4.42
CA MET A 182 5.63 10.85 -4.88
C MET A 182 5.66 9.73 -5.92
N ALA A 183 4.52 9.37 -6.51
CA ALA A 183 4.47 8.35 -7.55
C ALA A 183 5.34 8.76 -8.74
N SER A 184 6.16 7.83 -9.20
CA SER A 184 7.09 8.02 -10.31
C SER A 184 7.21 6.73 -11.12
N TRP A 185 7.69 6.80 -12.35
CA TRP A 185 7.89 5.62 -13.18
C TRP A 185 8.82 4.57 -12.53
N PRO A 186 9.95 4.94 -11.90
CA PRO A 186 10.75 3.98 -11.14
C PRO A 186 9.96 3.28 -10.03
N ALA A 187 9.13 4.00 -9.27
CA ALA A 187 8.29 3.39 -8.23
C ALA A 187 7.28 2.40 -8.82
N VAL A 188 6.62 2.76 -9.93
CA VAL A 188 5.72 1.85 -10.66
C VAL A 188 6.47 0.60 -11.12
N ALA A 189 7.67 0.75 -11.72
CA ALA A 189 8.47 -0.37 -12.20
C ALA A 189 8.90 -1.32 -11.06
N ILE A 190 9.37 -0.78 -9.94
CA ILE A 190 9.74 -1.58 -8.75
C ILE A 190 8.54 -2.35 -8.23
N PHE A 191 7.39 -1.69 -8.09
CA PHE A 191 6.19 -2.33 -7.56
C PHE A 191 5.63 -3.38 -8.53
N ALA A 192 5.61 -3.09 -9.82
CA ALA A 192 5.18 -4.02 -10.85
C ALA A 192 6.10 -5.25 -10.95
N SER A 193 7.42 -5.06 -10.86
CA SER A 193 8.37 -6.18 -10.87
C SER A 193 8.19 -7.10 -9.65
N TYR A 194 7.94 -6.54 -8.47
CA TYR A 194 7.64 -7.31 -7.27
C TYR A 194 6.33 -8.11 -7.41
N ALA A 195 5.27 -7.47 -7.92
CA ALA A 195 3.99 -8.13 -8.16
C ALA A 195 4.10 -9.26 -9.18
N LEU A 196 4.84 -9.04 -10.28
CA LEU A 196 5.13 -10.05 -11.30
C LEU A 196 5.94 -11.23 -10.76
N LEU A 197 6.99 -10.96 -9.98
CA LEU A 197 7.81 -12.00 -9.37
C LEU A 197 6.97 -12.89 -8.44
N ARG A 198 6.11 -12.31 -7.63
CA ARG A 198 5.18 -13.05 -6.76
C ARG A 198 4.22 -13.92 -7.58
N TRP A 199 3.75 -13.42 -8.72
CA TRP A 199 2.88 -14.18 -9.61
C TRP A 199 3.61 -15.35 -10.27
N LEU A 200 4.84 -15.14 -10.75
CA LEU A 200 5.68 -16.17 -11.36
C LEU A 200 6.08 -17.29 -10.37
N ILE A 201 6.35 -16.95 -9.11
CA ILE A 201 6.70 -17.94 -8.08
C ILE A 201 5.50 -18.85 -7.74
N ARG A 202 4.26 -18.36 -7.86
CA ARG A 202 3.04 -19.14 -7.60
C ARG A 202 2.63 -20.10 -8.73
N LEU A 203 3.09 -19.88 -9.95
CA LEU A 203 2.70 -20.72 -11.11
C LEU A 203 3.17 -22.18 -11.10
N PRO A 204 4.25 -22.62 -10.41
CA PRO A 204 4.71 -24.00 -10.51
C PRO A 204 4.07 -25.02 -9.55
N GLY A 205 3.16 -24.66 -8.63
CA GLY A 205 2.83 -25.59 -7.56
C GLY A 205 1.40 -25.69 -7.02
N GLU A 206 0.46 -24.82 -7.36
CA GLU A 206 -0.82 -24.75 -6.64
C GLU A 206 -2.07 -24.99 -7.51
N PHE A 207 -1.97 -25.81 -8.53
CA PHE A 207 -3.15 -26.39 -9.23
C PHE A 207 -3.24 -27.90 -9.02
N ILE A 208 -3.07 -28.39 -7.79
CA ILE A 208 -3.45 -29.77 -7.42
C ILE A 208 -4.28 -29.69 -6.13
#